data_5b93503e294bd4dafe79a1f804bb5778
#
_entry.id   5b93503e294bd4dafe79a1f804bb5778
#
_cell.length_a   1.000
_cell.length_b   1.000
_cell.length_c   1.000
_cell.angle_alpha   90.00
_cell.angle_beta   90.00
_cell.angle_gamma   90.00
#
_symmetry.space_group_name_H-M   'P 1'
#
loop_
_entity.id
_entity.type
_entity.pdbx_description
1 polymer ?
#
loop_
_entity_poly.entity_id
_entity_poly.type
_entity_poly.pdbx_seq_one_letter_code
_entity_poly.pdbx_strand_id
1 'polypeptide(L)'
;MDPTPFWNMYRNCCYQDDLLLGRIFETLKKEGLMDNTIIILSGDHSQEFNENHHNYWGHNGNFSKAQIGVPMIWHIPGAKPQKFMHRTTHYDVVPTLMKNHLGIKNNPADYSMGRMMMDKTPRLWHVVGSNLNYAFIINNDTILEKTADGALDVYDVHMNPVKNYRLPAKQFDQAIKQLNRFFK
;
A
#
# COMPACT_ATOMS: atom_id res chain seq x y z
N MET A 1 -17.40 -18.25 12.83
CA MET A 1 -16.51 -18.02 14.01
C MET A 1 -16.61 -16.56 14.39
N ASP A 2 -16.69 -16.22 15.69
CA ASP A 2 -16.71 -14.85 16.16
C ASP A 2 -15.31 -14.22 16.02
N PRO A 3 -15.13 -13.11 15.29
CA PRO A 3 -13.83 -12.45 15.11
C PRO A 3 -13.39 -11.61 16.32
N THR A 4 -14.28 -11.36 17.29
CA THR A 4 -14.04 -10.42 18.40
C THR A 4 -12.77 -10.72 19.20
N PRO A 5 -12.42 -11.97 19.56
CA PRO A 5 -11.19 -12.25 20.30
C PRO A 5 -9.93 -11.85 19.52
N PHE A 6 -9.88 -12.15 18.21
CA PHE A 6 -8.76 -11.80 17.34
C PHE A 6 -8.65 -10.29 17.15
N TRP A 7 -9.79 -9.62 16.99
CA TRP A 7 -9.85 -8.17 16.90
C TRP A 7 -9.34 -7.49 18.16
N ASN A 8 -9.72 -7.98 19.34
CA ASN A 8 -9.24 -7.44 20.60
C ASN A 8 -7.73 -7.66 20.79
N MET A 9 -7.21 -8.82 20.40
CA MET A 9 -5.77 -9.08 20.41
C MET A 9 -5.02 -8.13 19.48
N TYR A 10 -5.50 -7.93 18.26
CA TYR A 10 -4.92 -6.99 17.30
C TYR A 10 -4.89 -5.55 17.85
N ARG A 11 -5.99 -5.09 18.46
CA ARG A 11 -6.04 -3.76 19.10
C ARG A 11 -5.02 -3.63 20.23
N ASN A 12 -4.81 -4.66 21.02
CA ASN A 12 -3.78 -4.67 22.05
C ASN A 12 -2.38 -4.57 21.45
N CYS A 13 -2.10 -5.25 20.34
CA CYS A 13 -0.83 -5.09 19.62
C CYS A 13 -0.64 -3.65 19.12
N CYS A 14 -1.66 -3.06 18.49
CA CYS A 14 -1.62 -1.67 18.06
C CYS A 14 -1.36 -0.69 19.22
N TYR A 15 -1.93 -0.96 20.40
CA TYR A 15 -1.65 -0.16 21.59
C TYR A 15 -0.18 -0.26 22.04
N GLN A 16 0.42 -1.45 21.98
CA GLN A 16 1.84 -1.62 22.31
C GLN A 16 2.75 -0.90 21.28
N ASP A 17 2.40 -0.97 20.01
CA ASP A 17 3.11 -0.24 18.94
C ASP A 17 3.03 1.28 19.16
N ASP A 18 1.86 1.80 19.55
CA ASP A 18 1.68 3.21 19.88
C ASP A 18 2.57 3.65 21.05
N LEU A 19 2.65 2.83 22.12
CA LEU A 19 3.57 3.11 23.23
C LEU A 19 5.05 3.12 22.78
N LEU A 20 5.43 2.21 21.88
CA LEU A 20 6.79 2.16 21.33
C LEU A 20 7.08 3.42 20.51
N LEU A 21 6.16 3.83 19.65
CA LEU A 21 6.27 5.07 18.87
C LEU A 21 6.38 6.29 19.77
N GLY A 22 5.61 6.36 20.86
CA GLY A 22 5.72 7.42 21.85
C GLY A 22 7.14 7.53 22.41
N ARG A 23 7.76 6.41 22.80
CA ARG A 23 9.15 6.37 23.29
C ARG A 23 10.17 6.83 22.24
N ILE A 24 9.97 6.44 20.97
CA ILE A 24 10.82 6.91 19.86
C ILE A 24 10.73 8.43 19.73
N PHE A 25 9.54 8.98 19.73
CA PHE A 25 9.35 10.44 19.62
C PHE A 25 9.94 11.21 20.82
N GLU A 26 9.75 10.69 22.03
CA GLU A 26 10.36 11.27 23.23
C GLU A 26 11.88 11.27 23.14
N THR A 27 12.48 10.17 22.68
CA THR A 27 13.93 10.07 22.47
C THR A 27 14.44 11.07 21.44
N LEU A 28 13.79 11.16 20.28
CA LEU A 28 14.18 12.13 19.25
C LEU A 28 14.08 13.57 19.75
N LYS A 29 13.05 13.89 20.52
CA LYS A 29 12.92 15.23 21.15
C LYS A 29 14.03 15.48 22.15
N LYS A 30 14.31 14.54 23.05
CA LYS A 30 15.35 14.66 24.09
C LYS A 30 16.73 14.85 23.48
N GLU A 31 17.03 14.14 22.40
CA GLU A 31 18.32 14.22 21.71
C GLU A 31 18.39 15.40 20.69
N GLY A 32 17.34 16.22 20.60
CA GLY A 32 17.32 17.36 19.67
C GLY A 32 17.28 16.98 18.19
N LEU A 33 16.87 15.76 17.88
CA LEU A 33 16.86 15.21 16.51
C LEU A 33 15.52 15.38 15.79
N MET A 34 14.45 15.76 16.50
CA MET A 34 13.09 15.80 15.93
C MET A 34 12.97 16.74 14.73
N ASP A 35 13.66 17.87 14.77
CA ASP A 35 13.64 18.89 13.70
C ASP A 35 14.55 18.55 12.50
N ASN A 36 15.29 17.43 12.59
CA ASN A 36 16.18 16.96 11.52
C ASN A 36 15.93 15.48 11.14
N THR A 37 14.77 14.95 11.49
CA THR A 37 14.41 13.55 11.21
C THR A 37 13.09 13.48 10.48
N ILE A 38 13.08 12.86 9.30
CA ILE A 38 11.84 12.45 8.62
C ILE A 38 11.42 11.11 9.20
N ILE A 39 10.15 11.01 9.64
CA ILE A 39 9.59 9.76 10.18
C ILE A 39 8.46 9.31 9.27
N ILE A 40 8.51 8.07 8.83
CA ILE A 40 7.50 7.44 7.98
C ILE A 40 6.93 6.25 8.74
N LEU A 41 5.62 6.25 8.95
CA LEU A 41 4.89 5.18 9.60
C LEU A 41 3.94 4.54 8.59
N SER A 42 4.07 3.24 8.40
CA SER A 42 3.19 2.45 7.55
C SER A 42 3.16 1.01 8.02
N GLY A 43 2.10 0.26 7.69
CA GLY A 43 2.14 -1.20 7.70
C GLY A 43 2.75 -1.73 6.40
N ASP A 44 3.33 -2.91 6.42
CA ASP A 44 3.74 -3.66 5.22
C ASP A 44 2.52 -4.20 4.49
N HIS A 45 1.54 -4.68 5.23
CA HIS A 45 0.19 -5.10 4.79
C HIS A 45 -0.82 -4.82 5.90
N SER A 46 -2.10 -5.07 5.64
CA SER A 46 -3.17 -5.02 6.63
C SER A 46 -3.61 -6.43 7.04
N GLN A 47 -4.58 -6.51 7.93
CA GLN A 47 -5.11 -7.74 8.51
C GLN A 47 -6.63 -7.76 8.32
N GLU A 48 -7.15 -8.80 7.68
CA GLU A 48 -8.58 -9.02 7.50
C GLU A 48 -9.17 -9.75 8.71
N PHE A 49 -10.34 -9.31 9.14
CA PHE A 49 -11.14 -9.89 10.22
C PHE A 49 -12.54 -10.27 9.73
N ASN A 50 -12.60 -10.86 8.53
CA ASN A 50 -13.82 -11.27 7.85
C ASN A 50 -14.71 -10.11 7.37
N GLU A 51 -14.13 -8.94 7.05
CA GLU A 51 -14.88 -7.78 6.56
C GLU A 51 -15.62 -8.07 5.24
N ASN A 52 -15.07 -8.98 4.43
CA ASN A 52 -15.68 -9.41 3.16
C ASN A 52 -16.70 -10.55 3.33
N HIS A 53 -16.91 -11.08 4.55
CA HIS A 53 -17.84 -12.19 4.85
C HIS A 53 -17.54 -13.51 4.14
N HIS A 54 -16.28 -13.72 3.75
CA HIS A 54 -15.81 -14.97 3.10
C HIS A 54 -15.23 -15.99 4.11
N ASN A 55 -15.51 -15.85 5.40
CA ASN A 55 -14.95 -16.67 6.48
C ASN A 55 -13.41 -16.68 6.49
N TYR A 56 -12.79 -15.53 6.24
CA TYR A 56 -11.36 -15.37 6.23
C TYR A 56 -10.89 -14.40 7.32
N TRP A 57 -9.84 -14.82 8.03
CA TRP A 57 -9.13 -14.00 9.03
C TRP A 57 -7.64 -14.15 8.77
N GLY A 58 -6.94 -13.05 8.51
CA GLY A 58 -5.52 -13.09 8.25
C GLY A 58 -5.06 -12.12 7.17
N HIS A 59 -3.92 -12.46 6.58
CA HIS A 59 -3.30 -11.74 5.47
C HIS A 59 -2.76 -12.75 4.45
N ASN A 60 -2.32 -12.27 3.27
CA ASN A 60 -1.84 -13.09 2.14
C ASN A 60 -2.89 -14.06 1.54
N GLY A 61 -4.16 -13.90 1.88
CA GLY A 61 -5.23 -14.76 1.34
C GLY A 61 -5.96 -14.16 0.15
N ASN A 62 -5.90 -12.85 0.00
CA ASN A 62 -6.54 -12.13 -1.10
C ASN A 62 -5.98 -10.71 -1.22
N PHE A 63 -6.47 -9.94 -2.21
CA PHE A 63 -6.04 -8.56 -2.46
C PHE A 63 -7.14 -7.53 -2.18
N SER A 64 -8.07 -7.84 -1.28
CA SER A 64 -9.09 -6.89 -0.84
C SER A 64 -8.48 -5.70 -0.09
N LYS A 65 -9.24 -4.62 -0.01
CA LYS A 65 -8.83 -3.45 0.77
C LYS A 65 -8.52 -3.79 2.23
N ALA A 66 -9.18 -4.81 2.80
CA ALA A 66 -8.94 -5.26 4.16
C ALA A 66 -7.53 -5.82 4.37
N GLN A 67 -6.89 -6.35 3.31
CA GLN A 67 -5.53 -6.90 3.39
C GLN A 67 -4.44 -5.98 2.83
N ILE A 68 -4.76 -5.11 1.86
CA ILE A 68 -3.76 -4.25 1.21
C ILE A 68 -3.81 -2.78 1.64
N GLY A 69 -4.85 -2.38 2.37
CA GLY A 69 -5.06 -1.00 2.78
C GLY A 69 -4.35 -0.67 4.09
N VAL A 70 -3.23 0.03 4.03
CA VAL A 70 -2.43 0.42 5.20
C VAL A 70 -2.42 1.94 5.40
N PRO A 71 -2.23 2.42 6.64
CA PRO A 71 -1.95 3.83 6.88
C PRO A 71 -0.59 4.21 6.29
N MET A 72 -0.46 5.47 5.88
CA MET A 72 0.81 6.07 5.48
C MET A 72 0.89 7.47 6.10
N ILE A 73 1.70 7.60 7.15
CA ILE A 73 1.83 8.83 7.94
C ILE A 73 3.27 9.31 7.87
N TRP A 74 3.45 10.59 7.56
CA TRP A 74 4.75 11.22 7.45
C TRP A 74 4.87 12.38 8.41
N HIS A 75 5.92 12.37 9.23
CA HIS A 75 6.45 13.56 9.87
C HIS A 75 7.60 14.10 9.03
N ILE A 76 7.47 15.33 8.59
CA ILE A 76 8.51 16.05 7.84
C ILE A 76 8.77 17.36 8.59
N PRO A 77 9.99 17.60 9.07
CA PRO A 77 10.32 18.83 9.79
C PRO A 77 9.91 20.09 8.99
N GLY A 78 9.24 21.03 9.66
CA GLY A 78 8.77 22.27 9.05
C GLY A 78 7.58 22.15 8.10
N ALA A 79 7.10 20.95 7.78
CA ALA A 79 5.93 20.79 6.93
C ALA A 79 4.63 21.10 7.68
N LYS A 80 3.70 21.77 6.99
CA LYS A 80 2.35 21.97 7.53
C LYS A 80 1.54 20.66 7.48
N PRO A 81 0.71 20.38 8.52
CA PRO A 81 -0.17 19.20 8.50
C PRO A 81 -1.10 19.23 7.29
N GLN A 82 -1.21 18.11 6.59
CA GLN A 82 -2.11 17.96 5.47
C GLN A 82 -2.56 16.48 5.36
N LYS A 83 -3.69 16.26 4.71
CA LYS A 83 -4.24 14.94 4.44
C LYS A 83 -4.46 14.76 2.95
N PHE A 84 -3.89 13.69 2.40
CA PHE A 84 -4.12 13.29 1.01
C PHE A 84 -5.25 12.26 0.96
N MET A 85 -6.23 12.52 0.10
CA MET A 85 -7.40 11.64 -0.07
C MET A 85 -7.31 10.77 -1.34
N HIS A 86 -6.31 11.02 -2.19
CA HIS A 86 -6.07 10.19 -3.36
C HIS A 86 -5.24 8.96 -2.98
N ARG A 87 -5.31 7.92 -3.81
CA ARG A 87 -4.60 6.67 -3.60
C ARG A 87 -3.09 6.85 -3.79
N THR A 88 -2.34 6.43 -2.78
CA THR A 88 -0.87 6.28 -2.81
C THR A 88 -0.51 4.82 -2.64
N THR A 89 0.76 4.48 -2.87
CA THR A 89 1.31 3.13 -2.68
C THR A 89 2.69 3.23 -2.04
N HIS A 90 3.22 2.13 -1.50
CA HIS A 90 4.59 2.06 -1.00
C HIS A 90 5.65 2.43 -2.06
N TYR A 91 5.37 2.16 -3.34
CA TYR A 91 6.26 2.58 -4.44
C TYR A 91 6.48 4.09 -4.50
N ASP A 92 5.57 4.88 -3.92
CA ASP A 92 5.61 6.35 -3.94
C ASP A 92 6.56 6.94 -2.89
N VAL A 93 6.98 6.14 -1.91
CA VAL A 93 7.90 6.56 -0.84
C VAL A 93 9.24 6.98 -1.44
N VAL A 94 9.85 6.11 -2.23
CA VAL A 94 11.18 6.35 -2.79
C VAL A 94 11.22 7.59 -3.68
N PRO A 95 10.37 7.78 -4.71
CA PRO A 95 10.41 8.98 -5.53
C PRO A 95 10.12 10.25 -4.72
N THR A 96 9.27 10.18 -3.70
CA THR A 96 8.98 11.33 -2.85
C THR A 96 10.21 11.75 -2.03
N LEU A 97 10.88 10.82 -1.38
CA LEU A 97 12.11 11.09 -0.63
C LEU A 97 13.23 11.58 -1.54
N MET A 98 13.50 10.88 -2.64
CA MET A 98 14.59 11.20 -3.55
C MET A 98 14.48 12.61 -4.12
N LYS A 99 13.28 12.99 -4.59
CA LYS A 99 13.08 14.31 -5.21
C LYS A 99 12.98 15.45 -4.19
N ASN A 100 12.18 15.25 -3.13
CA ASN A 100 11.83 16.37 -2.25
C ASN A 100 12.88 16.60 -1.15
N HIS A 101 13.61 15.57 -0.74
CA HIS A 101 14.49 15.65 0.42
C HIS A 101 15.94 15.36 0.10
N LEU A 102 16.24 14.56 -0.91
CA LEU A 102 17.60 14.21 -1.30
C LEU A 102 18.07 14.94 -2.56
N GLY A 103 17.25 15.79 -3.17
CA GLY A 103 17.62 16.63 -4.31
C GLY A 103 17.94 15.86 -5.60
N ILE A 104 17.52 14.61 -5.72
CA ILE A 104 17.78 13.77 -6.90
C ILE A 104 16.98 14.28 -8.10
N LYS A 105 17.68 14.53 -9.21
CA LYS A 105 17.11 15.10 -10.44
C LYS A 105 16.65 14.03 -11.45
N ASN A 106 17.08 12.81 -11.30
CA ASN A 106 16.70 11.70 -12.19
C ASN A 106 15.19 11.56 -12.30
N ASN A 107 14.73 11.04 -13.44
CA ASN A 107 13.32 10.71 -13.60
C ASN A 107 12.92 9.59 -12.61
N PRO A 108 11.88 9.76 -11.77
CA PRO A 108 11.40 8.70 -10.90
C PRO A 108 11.17 7.37 -11.61
N ALA A 109 10.75 7.41 -12.86
CA ALA A 109 10.59 6.23 -13.69
C ALA A 109 11.89 5.40 -13.89
N ASP A 110 13.06 5.94 -13.66
CA ASP A 110 14.32 5.21 -13.81
C ASP A 110 14.59 4.23 -12.65
N TYR A 111 13.97 4.45 -11.49
CA TYR A 111 14.26 3.70 -10.27
C TYR A 111 13.02 3.27 -9.45
N SER A 112 11.82 3.67 -9.83
CA SER A 112 10.57 3.27 -9.13
C SER A 112 9.41 3.09 -10.09
N MET A 113 8.46 2.24 -9.72
CA MET A 113 7.13 2.17 -10.31
C MET A 113 6.17 3.24 -9.73
N GLY A 114 6.60 3.90 -8.66
CA GLY A 114 5.85 4.92 -7.97
C GLY A 114 5.95 6.29 -8.62
N ARG A 115 5.27 7.23 -8.01
CA ARG A 115 5.29 8.65 -8.35
C ARG A 115 5.30 9.48 -7.07
N MET A 116 5.45 10.79 -7.19
CA MET A 116 5.39 11.66 -6.01
C MET A 116 4.06 11.49 -5.27
N MET A 117 4.09 11.38 -3.93
CA MET A 117 2.87 11.26 -3.12
C MET A 117 1.92 12.44 -3.27
N MET A 118 2.46 13.62 -3.61
CA MET A 118 1.68 14.83 -3.86
C MET A 118 1.01 14.87 -5.23
N ASP A 119 1.35 13.95 -6.13
CA ASP A 119 0.73 13.86 -7.46
C ASP A 119 -0.71 13.34 -7.34
N LYS A 120 -1.67 14.25 -7.58
CA LYS A 120 -3.10 13.99 -7.50
C LYS A 120 -3.70 13.40 -8.79
N THR A 121 -2.89 13.17 -9.81
CA THR A 121 -3.35 12.52 -11.04
C THR A 121 -4.00 11.19 -10.71
N PRO A 122 -5.18 10.85 -11.22
CA PRO A 122 -5.82 9.57 -10.94
C PRO A 122 -4.90 8.39 -11.27
N ARG A 123 -4.81 7.43 -10.37
CA ARG A 123 -4.06 6.20 -10.58
C ARG A 123 -4.98 5.17 -11.21
N LEU A 124 -4.77 4.90 -12.50
CA LEU A 124 -5.63 3.98 -13.26
C LEU A 124 -5.36 2.51 -12.93
N TRP A 125 -4.18 2.20 -12.41
CA TRP A 125 -3.80 0.85 -11.97
C TRP A 125 -2.63 0.92 -10.99
N HIS A 126 -2.46 -0.12 -10.20
CA HIS A 126 -1.25 -0.41 -9.43
C HIS A 126 -1.12 -1.92 -9.23
N VAL A 127 0.07 -2.36 -8.89
CA VAL A 127 0.38 -3.76 -8.64
C VAL A 127 0.50 -3.99 -7.14
N VAL A 128 -0.03 -5.08 -6.67
CA VAL A 128 0.15 -5.62 -5.32
C VAL A 128 0.59 -7.06 -5.42
N GLY A 129 1.39 -7.53 -4.48
CA GLY A 129 1.90 -8.89 -4.51
C GLY A 129 1.81 -9.58 -3.16
N SER A 130 1.75 -10.90 -3.19
CA SER A 130 1.92 -11.79 -2.06
C SER A 130 3.04 -12.79 -2.37
N ASN A 131 3.20 -13.82 -1.55
CA ASN A 131 4.28 -14.80 -1.73
C ASN A 131 4.22 -15.58 -3.07
N LEU A 132 3.02 -15.85 -3.57
CA LEU A 132 2.80 -16.69 -4.75
C LEU A 132 2.06 -15.98 -5.86
N ASN A 133 1.21 -15.04 -5.52
CA ASN A 133 0.29 -14.38 -6.43
C ASN A 133 0.59 -12.87 -6.50
N TYR A 134 0.15 -12.23 -7.56
CA TYR A 134 0.10 -10.78 -7.64
C TYR A 134 -1.20 -10.35 -8.33
N ALA A 135 -1.62 -9.13 -8.04
CA ALA A 135 -2.80 -8.56 -8.66
C ALA A 135 -2.56 -7.18 -9.23
N PHE A 136 -3.29 -6.88 -10.30
CA PHE A 136 -3.46 -5.53 -10.82
C PHE A 136 -4.78 -4.98 -10.30
N ILE A 137 -4.71 -3.91 -9.53
CA ILE A 137 -5.90 -3.19 -9.11
C ILE A 137 -6.15 -2.11 -10.15
N ILE A 138 -7.22 -2.25 -10.92
CA ILE A 138 -7.55 -1.37 -12.04
C ILE A 138 -8.75 -0.50 -11.70
N ASN A 139 -8.65 0.80 -12.00
CA ASN A 139 -9.68 1.80 -11.76
C ASN A 139 -10.18 1.84 -10.30
N ASN A 140 -9.33 1.41 -9.37
CA ASN A 140 -9.57 1.32 -7.92
C ASN A 140 -10.58 0.26 -7.45
N ASP A 141 -11.28 -0.43 -8.34
CA ASP A 141 -12.42 -1.27 -7.98
C ASP A 141 -12.34 -2.70 -8.51
N THR A 142 -11.48 -2.95 -9.49
CA THR A 142 -11.34 -4.28 -10.09
C THR A 142 -9.98 -4.87 -9.74
N ILE A 143 -10.00 -6.07 -9.16
CA ILE A 143 -8.83 -6.85 -8.79
C ILE A 143 -8.63 -7.92 -9.86
N LEU A 144 -7.56 -7.83 -10.63
CA LEU A 144 -7.13 -8.85 -11.58
C LEU A 144 -6.00 -9.64 -10.95
N GLU A 145 -6.31 -10.76 -10.36
CA GLU A 145 -5.33 -11.63 -9.71
C GLU A 145 -4.70 -12.59 -10.71
N LYS A 146 -3.37 -12.59 -10.75
CA LYS A 146 -2.57 -13.58 -11.44
C LYS A 146 -2.15 -14.65 -10.45
N THR A 147 -2.71 -15.83 -10.60
CA THR A 147 -2.44 -16.99 -9.75
C THR A 147 -1.13 -17.70 -10.14
N ALA A 148 -0.61 -18.53 -9.24
CA ALA A 148 0.66 -19.23 -9.45
C ALA A 148 0.64 -20.19 -10.64
N ASP A 149 -0.52 -20.79 -10.95
CA ASP A 149 -0.73 -21.67 -12.12
C ASP A 149 -0.89 -20.92 -13.44
N GLY A 150 -0.91 -19.59 -13.37
CA GLY A 150 -0.98 -18.74 -14.55
C GLY A 150 -2.37 -18.25 -14.92
N ALA A 151 -3.42 -18.67 -14.22
CA ALA A 151 -4.75 -18.15 -14.43
C ALA A 151 -4.87 -16.65 -14.11
N LEU A 152 -5.87 -16.00 -14.67
CA LEU A 152 -6.22 -14.62 -14.39
C LEU A 152 -7.66 -14.59 -13.90
N ASP A 153 -7.82 -14.43 -12.61
CA ASP A 153 -9.11 -14.30 -11.96
C ASP A 153 -9.48 -12.84 -11.74
N VAL A 154 -10.76 -12.54 -11.80
CA VAL A 154 -11.25 -11.17 -11.67
C VAL A 154 -12.24 -11.06 -10.52
N TYR A 155 -12.00 -10.10 -9.64
CA TYR A 155 -12.79 -9.86 -8.45
C TYR A 155 -13.17 -8.39 -8.31
N ASP A 156 -14.26 -8.12 -7.60
CA ASP A 156 -14.57 -6.79 -7.07
C ASP A 156 -13.76 -6.49 -5.79
N VAL A 157 -13.96 -5.32 -5.19
CA VAL A 157 -13.26 -4.88 -3.96
C VAL A 157 -13.58 -5.73 -2.73
N HIS A 158 -14.64 -6.52 -2.77
CA HIS A 158 -15.07 -7.45 -1.73
C HIS A 158 -14.68 -8.89 -2.03
N MET A 159 -13.83 -9.10 -3.04
CA MET A 159 -13.40 -10.43 -3.49
C MET A 159 -14.53 -11.33 -4.02
N ASN A 160 -15.62 -10.74 -4.51
CA ASN A 160 -16.63 -11.50 -5.25
C ASN A 160 -16.17 -11.68 -6.70
N PRO A 161 -16.25 -12.90 -7.26
CA PRO A 161 -15.88 -13.14 -8.66
C PRO A 161 -16.71 -12.32 -9.64
N VAL A 162 -16.04 -11.64 -10.56
CA VAL A 162 -16.68 -10.87 -11.64
C VAL A 162 -16.67 -11.69 -12.93
N LYS A 163 -17.86 -12.09 -13.38
CA LYS A 163 -18.03 -12.85 -14.63
C LYS A 163 -18.04 -11.91 -15.84
N ASN A 164 -17.57 -12.43 -16.98
CA ASN A 164 -17.59 -11.71 -18.27
C ASN A 164 -16.88 -10.33 -18.24
N TYR A 165 -15.85 -10.19 -17.43
CA TYR A 165 -15.09 -8.94 -17.35
C TYR A 165 -14.33 -8.68 -18.65
N ARG A 166 -14.51 -7.49 -19.22
CA ARG A 166 -13.74 -7.05 -20.38
C ARG A 166 -12.45 -6.36 -19.91
N LEU A 167 -11.34 -7.07 -20.06
CA LEU A 167 -10.02 -6.56 -19.68
C LEU A 167 -9.71 -5.23 -20.39
N PRO A 168 -9.37 -4.15 -19.66
CA PRO A 168 -8.91 -2.91 -20.26
C PRO A 168 -7.46 -3.09 -20.77
N ALA A 169 -7.33 -3.65 -21.97
CA ALA A 169 -6.07 -4.12 -22.55
C ALA A 169 -4.95 -3.07 -22.48
N LYS A 170 -5.25 -1.79 -22.71
CA LYS A 170 -4.25 -0.72 -22.66
C LYS A 170 -3.67 -0.52 -21.26
N GLN A 171 -4.50 -0.46 -20.21
CA GLN A 171 -4.04 -0.32 -18.84
C GLN A 171 -3.26 -1.55 -18.38
N PHE A 172 -3.74 -2.74 -18.74
CA PHE A 172 -3.09 -4.00 -18.41
C PHE A 172 -1.71 -4.12 -19.08
N ASP A 173 -1.60 -3.81 -20.38
CA ASP A 173 -0.32 -3.78 -21.10
C ASP A 173 0.66 -2.78 -20.47
N GLN A 174 0.20 -1.60 -20.10
CA GLN A 174 1.03 -0.62 -19.39
C GLN A 174 1.52 -1.14 -18.04
N ALA A 175 0.66 -1.80 -17.26
CA ALA A 175 1.02 -2.37 -15.97
C ALA A 175 2.07 -3.50 -16.12
N ILE A 176 1.87 -4.41 -17.06
CA ILE A 176 2.84 -5.48 -17.38
C ILE A 176 4.19 -4.89 -17.82
N LYS A 177 4.21 -3.90 -18.70
CA LYS A 177 5.45 -3.23 -19.14
C LYS A 177 6.18 -2.58 -17.97
N GLN A 178 5.45 -1.95 -17.07
CA GLN A 178 6.05 -1.34 -15.88
C GLN A 178 6.61 -2.39 -14.91
N LEU A 179 5.87 -3.49 -14.68
CA LEU A 179 6.33 -4.58 -13.83
C LEU A 179 7.62 -5.20 -14.39
N ASN A 180 7.64 -5.49 -15.68
CA ASN A 180 8.80 -6.14 -16.35
C ASN A 180 9.99 -5.21 -16.54
N ARG A 181 9.85 -3.91 -16.39
CA ARG A 181 10.92 -2.93 -16.67
C ARG A 181 12.17 -3.15 -15.82
N PHE A 182 12.01 -3.64 -14.59
CA PHE A 182 13.12 -3.89 -13.67
C PHE A 182 13.63 -5.34 -13.68
N PHE A 183 12.98 -6.23 -14.42
CA PHE A 183 13.47 -7.58 -14.66
C PHE A 183 14.34 -7.56 -15.93
N LYS A 184 15.64 -7.75 -15.74
CA LYS A 184 16.62 -7.92 -16.81
C LYS A 184 17.09 -9.36 -16.85
#